data_7c34d2202b71e28b22555883bb9dbdd4
#
_entry.id   7c34d2202b71e28b22555883bb9dbdd4
#
_cell.length_a   1.000
_cell.length_b   1.000
_cell.length_c   1.000
_cell.angle_alpha   90.00
_cell.angle_beta   90.00
_cell.angle_gamma   90.00
#
_symmetry.space_group_name_H-M   'P 1'
#
loop_
_entity.id
_entity.type
_entity.pdbx_description
1 polymer ?
#
loop_
_entity_poly.entity_id
_entity_poly.type
_entity_poly.pdbx_seq_one_letter_code
_entity_poly.pdbx_strand_id
1 'polypeptide(L)'
;MILSLLVTPLLGVIGVILSGENTSLQKKVALTSSLLTFVLSLVLWAGFDSNYNGFQFVSSFPTVTTQEVVGVDGISLFFVLLTTFIIPICILASWESIKTEIKYFLIAFLVLETLLIAIFVVLDLLLFYIFFESVLIPMFLIIGIWGARERKIHAAYQFFLYTLLGSLFMLLAILVIYFEVGSTDYQVLAAADISETRQKILWLGFFLSFAVKVPMIPFHIWLPEAHVEASLAGSIILAGVLLKLAGYGFLRYSIAILPDASVFFTPLVYSLAVISIIYSSFTTLRQIDLKKIIAYSSVGHMNITLLGLFSNTIQGIEGSLILMLAHGVVSPALFICVVILYDRYHTRLLKYYRGLTQHMPVWSIMFFLFTLGNIAVPLSANFVGEFMTFAGAFQQNPVLTLLGALGMILSAAYGIWLYNRTAFGAQSKYLAPMGDINRREFMTLVPLLFLMFLMGIFPNLFLDPMHLAVSNLLI
;
A
#
# COMPACT_ATOMS: atom_id res chain seq x y z
N MET A 1 -17.65 -0.97 -17.51
CA MET A 1 -17.05 0.01 -16.60
C MET A 1 -15.69 -0.46 -16.07
N ILE A 2 -15.55 -1.66 -15.48
CA ILE A 2 -14.23 -2.17 -15.06
C ILE A 2 -13.25 -2.28 -16.25
N LEU A 3 -13.71 -2.77 -17.40
CA LEU A 3 -12.88 -2.83 -18.61
C LEU A 3 -12.36 -1.45 -19.04
N SER A 4 -13.17 -0.40 -18.91
CA SER A 4 -12.70 0.96 -19.21
C SER A 4 -11.59 1.42 -18.25
N LEU A 5 -11.66 1.05 -16.96
CA LEU A 5 -10.60 1.32 -15.99
C LEU A 5 -9.27 0.63 -16.32
N LEU A 6 -9.34 -0.59 -16.86
CA LEU A 6 -8.13 -1.33 -17.29
C LEU A 6 -7.57 -0.81 -18.61
N VAL A 7 -8.44 -0.39 -19.54
CA VAL A 7 -8.03 0.06 -20.87
C VAL A 7 -7.48 1.48 -20.87
N THR A 8 -7.99 2.38 -20.03
CA THR A 8 -7.58 3.79 -20.04
C THR A 8 -6.08 4.03 -19.78
N PRO A 9 -5.41 3.38 -18.81
CA PRO A 9 -3.96 3.57 -18.67
C PRO A 9 -3.18 2.98 -19.85
N LEU A 10 -3.65 1.87 -20.45
CA LEU A 10 -3.03 1.28 -21.64
C LEU A 10 -3.13 2.21 -22.86
N LEU A 11 -4.26 2.90 -23.04
CA LEU A 11 -4.38 3.96 -24.04
C LEU A 11 -3.42 5.12 -23.74
N GLY A 12 -3.22 5.43 -22.46
CA GLY A 12 -2.19 6.35 -22.01
C GLY A 12 -0.78 5.92 -22.43
N VAL A 13 -0.44 4.63 -22.29
CA VAL A 13 0.84 4.06 -22.78
C VAL A 13 1.01 4.30 -24.27
N ILE A 14 0.00 3.96 -25.07
CA ILE A 14 0.02 4.19 -26.52
C ILE A 14 0.20 5.68 -26.82
N GLY A 15 -0.52 6.56 -26.14
CA GLY A 15 -0.39 8.01 -26.28
C GLY A 15 1.01 8.55 -25.96
N VAL A 16 1.66 8.00 -24.92
CA VAL A 16 3.06 8.34 -24.56
C VAL A 16 4.03 7.83 -25.64
N ILE A 17 3.79 6.68 -26.22
CA ILE A 17 4.62 6.13 -27.31
C ILE A 17 4.50 7.02 -28.54
N LEU A 18 3.29 7.41 -28.92
CA LEU A 18 3.01 8.25 -30.11
C LEU A 18 3.46 9.70 -29.97
N SER A 19 3.67 10.21 -28.74
CA SER A 19 4.12 11.59 -28.50
C SER A 19 5.59 11.86 -28.91
N GLY A 20 6.29 10.84 -29.43
CA GLY A 20 7.66 10.97 -29.94
C GLY A 20 8.67 11.33 -28.84
N GLU A 21 9.53 12.33 -29.11
CA GLU A 21 10.57 12.78 -28.19
C GLU A 21 10.15 13.99 -27.32
N ASN A 22 8.94 14.48 -27.48
CA ASN A 22 8.47 15.65 -26.74
C ASN A 22 8.12 15.29 -25.28
N THR A 23 9.08 15.47 -24.38
CA THR A 23 8.97 15.12 -22.97
C THR A 23 7.82 15.85 -22.24
N SER A 24 7.53 17.09 -22.63
CA SER A 24 6.41 17.86 -22.06
C SER A 24 5.06 17.24 -22.43
N LEU A 25 4.92 16.81 -23.68
CA LEU A 25 3.70 16.15 -24.15
C LEU A 25 3.53 14.79 -23.51
N GLN A 26 4.61 13.99 -23.40
CA GLN A 26 4.60 12.69 -22.72
C GLN A 26 4.06 12.79 -21.27
N LYS A 27 4.60 13.75 -20.50
CA LYS A 27 4.16 13.99 -19.12
C LYS A 27 2.69 14.40 -19.04
N LYS A 28 2.23 15.27 -19.96
CA LYS A 28 0.82 15.70 -20.00
C LYS A 28 -0.11 14.55 -20.37
N VAL A 29 0.23 13.74 -21.36
CA VAL A 29 -0.56 12.57 -21.76
C VAL A 29 -0.65 11.54 -20.64
N ALA A 30 0.46 11.24 -19.97
CA ALA A 30 0.46 10.33 -18.83
C ALA A 30 -0.39 10.84 -17.66
N LEU A 31 -0.30 12.15 -17.36
CA LEU A 31 -1.10 12.76 -16.30
C LEU A 31 -2.59 12.78 -16.66
N THR A 32 -2.95 13.13 -17.89
CA THR A 32 -4.37 13.16 -18.32
C THR A 32 -4.99 11.75 -18.34
N SER A 33 -4.25 10.74 -18.78
CA SER A 33 -4.75 9.35 -18.74
C SER A 33 -4.96 8.85 -17.31
N SER A 34 -4.00 9.11 -16.40
CA SER A 34 -4.15 8.69 -14.99
C SER A 34 -5.24 9.48 -14.24
N LEU A 35 -5.46 10.77 -14.57
CA LEU A 35 -6.59 11.52 -14.03
C LEU A 35 -7.93 11.01 -14.58
N LEU A 36 -7.98 10.62 -15.85
CA LEU A 36 -9.19 10.03 -16.44
C LEU A 36 -9.53 8.69 -15.76
N THR A 37 -8.54 7.83 -15.51
CA THR A 37 -8.74 6.59 -14.73
C THR A 37 -9.26 6.89 -13.32
N PHE A 38 -8.74 7.90 -12.66
CA PHE A 38 -9.23 8.32 -11.35
C PHE A 38 -10.70 8.79 -11.41
N VAL A 39 -11.05 9.62 -12.37
CA VAL A 39 -12.47 10.06 -12.56
C VAL A 39 -13.37 8.86 -12.83
N LEU A 40 -12.97 7.92 -13.67
CA LEU A 40 -13.74 6.69 -13.92
C LEU A 40 -13.92 5.85 -12.65
N SER A 41 -12.92 5.78 -11.79
CA SER A 41 -13.04 5.08 -10.50
C SER A 41 -13.99 5.79 -9.52
N LEU A 42 -14.05 7.13 -9.54
CA LEU A 42 -15.06 7.88 -8.78
C LEU A 42 -16.48 7.63 -9.30
N VAL A 43 -16.65 7.53 -10.61
CA VAL A 43 -17.96 7.17 -11.21
C VAL A 43 -18.34 5.73 -10.81
N LEU A 44 -17.37 4.82 -10.74
CA LEU A 44 -17.60 3.46 -10.23
C LEU A 44 -18.09 3.49 -8.78
N TRP A 45 -17.47 4.29 -7.91
CA TRP A 45 -17.91 4.45 -6.53
C TRP A 45 -19.31 5.07 -6.43
N ALA A 46 -19.59 6.12 -7.20
CA ALA A 46 -20.90 6.76 -7.21
C ALA A 46 -22.05 5.81 -7.68
N GLY A 47 -21.73 4.84 -8.53
CA GLY A 47 -22.69 3.82 -8.98
C GLY A 47 -22.69 2.53 -8.14
N PHE A 48 -21.89 2.46 -7.07
CA PHE A 48 -21.81 1.27 -6.23
C PHE A 48 -22.99 1.22 -5.24
N ASP A 49 -23.70 0.11 -5.21
CA ASP A 49 -24.79 -0.15 -4.27
C ASP A 49 -24.25 -0.84 -2.99
N SER A 50 -24.22 -0.13 -1.89
CA SER A 50 -23.78 -0.65 -0.60
C SER A 50 -24.72 -1.70 0.03
N ASN A 51 -25.95 -1.81 -0.47
CA ASN A 51 -26.92 -2.79 0.04
C ASN A 51 -26.92 -4.12 -0.76
N TYR A 52 -26.16 -4.19 -1.85
CA TYR A 52 -26.07 -5.41 -2.67
C TYR A 52 -24.95 -6.31 -2.13
N ASN A 53 -25.33 -7.56 -1.84
CA ASN A 53 -24.41 -8.58 -1.38
C ASN A 53 -23.87 -9.39 -2.56
N GLY A 54 -22.67 -9.07 -3.02
CA GLY A 54 -21.98 -9.76 -4.10
C GLY A 54 -21.09 -8.85 -4.93
N PHE A 55 -20.55 -9.40 -6.01
CA PHE A 55 -19.71 -8.63 -6.94
C PHE A 55 -20.60 -7.80 -7.87
N GLN A 56 -20.22 -6.53 -8.02
CA GLN A 56 -20.90 -5.57 -8.89
C GLN A 56 -20.06 -5.25 -10.11
N PHE A 57 -20.70 -4.67 -11.13
CA PHE A 57 -20.07 -4.32 -12.42
C PHE A 57 -19.39 -5.52 -13.10
N VAL A 58 -19.87 -6.72 -12.81
CA VAL A 58 -19.30 -7.96 -13.35
C VAL A 58 -19.26 -7.92 -14.87
N SER A 59 -18.10 -8.22 -15.41
CA SER A 59 -17.90 -8.35 -16.86
C SER A 59 -16.98 -9.54 -17.12
N SER A 60 -17.34 -10.33 -18.13
CA SER A 60 -16.51 -11.43 -18.61
C SER A 60 -15.84 -11.03 -19.92
N PHE A 61 -14.58 -11.42 -20.08
CA PHE A 61 -13.92 -11.34 -21.37
C PHE A 61 -13.39 -12.73 -21.75
N PRO A 62 -13.59 -13.14 -22.99
CA PRO A 62 -13.12 -14.44 -23.44
C PRO A 62 -11.59 -14.42 -23.52
N THR A 63 -10.95 -15.32 -22.82
CA THR A 63 -9.57 -15.73 -23.08
C THR A 63 -9.53 -16.93 -23.98
N VAL A 64 -8.34 -17.37 -24.39
CA VAL A 64 -8.18 -18.49 -25.32
C VAL A 64 -8.73 -19.81 -24.75
N THR A 65 -8.84 -19.93 -23.44
CA THR A 65 -9.20 -21.17 -22.73
C THR A 65 -10.40 -21.06 -21.80
N THR A 66 -10.73 -19.87 -21.28
CA THR A 66 -11.75 -19.67 -20.23
C THR A 66 -12.46 -18.35 -20.41
N GLN A 67 -13.61 -18.18 -19.75
CA GLN A 67 -14.25 -16.88 -19.57
C GLN A 67 -13.76 -16.29 -18.24
N GLU A 68 -12.90 -15.31 -18.36
CA GLU A 68 -12.38 -14.62 -17.18
C GLU A 68 -13.40 -13.60 -16.67
N VAL A 69 -13.64 -13.64 -15.38
CA VAL A 69 -14.61 -12.77 -14.72
C VAL A 69 -13.88 -11.72 -13.91
N VAL A 70 -14.27 -10.48 -14.09
CA VAL A 70 -13.83 -9.35 -13.24
C VAL A 70 -15.05 -8.75 -12.55
N GLY A 71 -14.87 -8.36 -11.30
CA GLY A 71 -15.94 -7.77 -10.49
C GLY A 71 -15.36 -6.92 -9.36
N VAL A 72 -16.19 -6.07 -8.78
CA VAL A 72 -15.84 -5.21 -7.65
C VAL A 72 -16.82 -5.46 -6.52
N ASP A 73 -16.32 -5.59 -5.31
CA ASP A 73 -17.09 -5.61 -4.08
C ASP A 73 -16.64 -4.47 -3.13
N GLY A 74 -17.26 -4.35 -1.97
CA GLY A 74 -16.93 -3.31 -1.01
C GLY A 74 -15.48 -3.31 -0.53
N ILE A 75 -14.81 -4.46 -0.54
CA ILE A 75 -13.40 -4.59 -0.16
C ILE A 75 -12.50 -4.07 -1.27
N SER A 76 -12.69 -4.50 -2.50
CA SER A 76 -11.85 -4.15 -3.65
C SER A 76 -12.03 -2.71 -4.12
N LEU A 77 -13.23 -2.14 -3.98
CA LEU A 77 -13.59 -0.79 -4.45
C LEU A 77 -12.59 0.27 -4.01
N PHE A 78 -12.30 0.32 -2.71
CA PHE A 78 -11.43 1.37 -2.17
C PHE A 78 -9.95 1.16 -2.46
N PHE A 79 -9.51 -0.07 -2.70
CA PHE A 79 -8.15 -0.31 -3.19
C PHE A 79 -7.97 0.10 -4.64
N VAL A 80 -9.00 -0.07 -5.48
CA VAL A 80 -9.01 0.47 -6.84
C VAL A 80 -8.97 2.00 -6.79
N LEU A 81 -9.82 2.64 -5.97
CA LEU A 81 -9.82 4.09 -5.77
C LEU A 81 -8.47 4.61 -5.27
N LEU A 82 -7.87 3.94 -4.29
CA LEU A 82 -6.55 4.31 -3.76
C LEU A 82 -5.47 4.24 -4.85
N THR A 83 -5.49 3.17 -5.66
CA THR A 83 -4.52 2.99 -6.75
C THR A 83 -4.63 4.12 -7.77
N THR A 84 -5.84 4.38 -8.28
CA THR A 84 -6.08 5.43 -9.27
C THR A 84 -5.84 6.84 -8.72
N PHE A 85 -6.01 7.05 -7.41
CA PHE A 85 -5.70 8.32 -6.73
C PHE A 85 -4.20 8.57 -6.59
N ILE A 86 -3.41 7.55 -6.28
CA ILE A 86 -1.97 7.67 -6.01
C ILE A 86 -1.16 7.88 -7.30
N ILE A 87 -1.53 7.27 -8.42
CA ILE A 87 -0.74 7.35 -9.67
C ILE A 87 -0.60 8.77 -10.21
N PRO A 88 -1.64 9.61 -10.33
CA PRO A 88 -1.49 11.02 -10.72
C PRO A 88 -0.53 11.78 -9.78
N ILE A 89 -0.59 11.50 -8.48
CA ILE A 89 0.31 12.11 -7.49
C ILE A 89 1.76 11.67 -7.74
N CYS A 90 2.00 10.40 -8.07
CA CYS A 90 3.34 9.90 -8.45
C CYS A 90 3.90 10.65 -9.66
N ILE A 91 3.08 10.85 -10.71
CA ILE A 91 3.49 11.56 -11.93
C ILE A 91 3.80 13.04 -11.63
N LEU A 92 2.95 13.72 -10.85
CA LEU A 92 3.15 15.11 -10.45
C LEU A 92 4.37 15.28 -9.53
N ALA A 93 4.55 14.38 -8.56
CA ALA A 93 5.66 14.42 -7.63
C ALA A 93 7.02 14.21 -8.33
N SER A 94 7.05 13.39 -9.38
CA SER A 94 8.26 13.08 -10.16
C SER A 94 8.50 14.03 -11.34
N TRP A 95 7.69 15.06 -11.53
CA TRP A 95 7.68 15.92 -12.73
C TRP A 95 9.03 16.53 -13.09
N GLU A 96 9.80 16.97 -12.10
CA GLU A 96 11.12 17.59 -12.29
C GLU A 96 12.30 16.71 -11.86
N SER A 97 12.04 15.74 -10.98
CA SER A 97 13.10 14.88 -10.43
C SER A 97 13.64 13.87 -11.44
N ILE A 98 12.80 13.41 -12.37
CA ILE A 98 13.20 12.45 -13.42
C ILE A 98 13.58 13.22 -14.67
N LYS A 99 14.87 13.10 -15.08
CA LYS A 99 15.45 13.79 -16.24
C LYS A 99 15.89 12.84 -17.36
N THR A 100 16.16 11.58 -17.03
CA THR A 100 16.64 10.56 -17.96
C THR A 100 15.55 9.52 -18.21
N GLU A 101 15.41 9.07 -19.46
CA GLU A 101 14.48 8.02 -19.87
C GLU A 101 13.04 8.23 -19.40
N ILE A 102 12.56 9.47 -19.52
CA ILE A 102 11.24 9.90 -19.02
C ILE A 102 10.12 9.07 -19.66
N LYS A 103 10.22 8.79 -20.96
CA LYS A 103 9.24 8.00 -21.70
C LYS A 103 9.00 6.64 -21.07
N TYR A 104 10.07 5.89 -20.80
CA TYR A 104 9.99 4.55 -20.23
C TYR A 104 9.52 4.57 -18.77
N PHE A 105 9.89 5.61 -18.03
CA PHE A 105 9.39 5.83 -16.68
C PHE A 105 7.86 5.98 -16.64
N LEU A 106 7.31 6.83 -17.50
CA LEU A 106 5.87 7.05 -17.58
C LEU A 106 5.11 5.80 -18.05
N ILE A 107 5.66 5.07 -19.04
CA ILE A 107 5.12 3.80 -19.49
C ILE A 107 5.08 2.80 -18.33
N ALA A 108 6.18 2.66 -17.57
CA ALA A 108 6.25 1.75 -16.43
C ALA A 108 5.18 2.07 -15.37
N PHE A 109 4.91 3.35 -15.09
CA PHE A 109 3.86 3.74 -14.14
C PHE A 109 2.45 3.47 -14.64
N LEU A 110 2.15 3.72 -15.91
CA LEU A 110 0.83 3.43 -16.49
C LEU A 110 0.56 1.92 -16.60
N VAL A 111 1.57 1.14 -16.96
CA VAL A 111 1.48 -0.33 -16.93
C VAL A 111 1.28 -0.83 -15.51
N LEU A 112 2.01 -0.27 -14.54
CA LEU A 112 1.86 -0.60 -13.14
C LEU A 112 0.44 -0.29 -12.63
N GLU A 113 -0.15 0.85 -13.02
CA GLU A 113 -1.54 1.21 -12.71
C GLU A 113 -2.51 0.13 -13.18
N THR A 114 -2.38 -0.29 -14.44
CA THR A 114 -3.23 -1.34 -15.02
C THR A 114 -3.12 -2.64 -14.24
N LEU A 115 -1.89 -3.10 -13.95
CA LEU A 115 -1.65 -4.34 -13.23
C LEU A 115 -2.21 -4.29 -11.79
N LEU A 116 -2.05 -3.16 -11.10
CA LEU A 116 -2.57 -2.99 -9.75
C LEU A 116 -4.11 -2.99 -9.72
N ILE A 117 -4.76 -2.31 -10.66
CA ILE A 117 -6.22 -2.36 -10.79
C ILE A 117 -6.66 -3.80 -11.07
N ALA A 118 -5.99 -4.51 -12.00
CA ALA A 118 -6.31 -5.89 -12.35
C ALA A 118 -6.27 -6.83 -11.14
N ILE A 119 -5.27 -6.70 -10.26
CA ILE A 119 -5.16 -7.52 -9.03
C ILE A 119 -6.42 -7.41 -8.15
N PHE A 120 -6.97 -6.19 -8.01
CA PHE A 120 -8.12 -5.96 -7.14
C PHE A 120 -9.47 -6.32 -7.75
N VAL A 121 -9.57 -6.43 -9.07
CA VAL A 121 -10.85 -6.69 -9.76
C VAL A 121 -11.00 -8.11 -10.30
N VAL A 122 -9.91 -8.87 -10.41
CA VAL A 122 -9.91 -10.24 -10.92
C VAL A 122 -10.53 -11.19 -9.89
N LEU A 123 -11.43 -12.07 -10.36
CA LEU A 123 -12.11 -13.10 -9.58
C LEU A 123 -11.57 -14.51 -9.84
N ASP A 124 -10.38 -14.62 -10.37
CA ASP A 124 -9.66 -15.87 -10.62
C ASP A 124 -8.35 -15.90 -9.84
N LEU A 125 -8.10 -17.00 -9.11
CA LEU A 125 -6.92 -17.16 -8.24
C LEU A 125 -5.62 -17.23 -9.02
N LEU A 126 -5.61 -17.88 -10.19
CA LEU A 126 -4.41 -18.00 -11.02
C LEU A 126 -4.07 -16.65 -11.67
N LEU A 127 -5.07 -15.93 -12.18
CA LEU A 127 -4.87 -14.60 -12.74
C LEU A 127 -4.44 -13.59 -11.66
N PHE A 128 -5.00 -13.69 -10.45
CA PHE A 128 -4.51 -12.90 -9.32
C PHE A 128 -3.01 -13.11 -9.12
N TYR A 129 -2.55 -14.38 -9.11
CA TYR A 129 -1.14 -14.71 -8.98
C TYR A 129 -0.30 -14.10 -10.12
N ILE A 130 -0.75 -14.26 -11.37
CA ILE A 130 -0.04 -13.73 -12.54
C ILE A 130 0.12 -12.20 -12.43
N PHE A 131 -0.93 -11.46 -12.13
CA PHE A 131 -0.84 -10.00 -11.97
C PHE A 131 -0.03 -9.60 -10.74
N PHE A 132 -0.18 -10.31 -9.62
CA PHE A 132 0.58 -10.10 -8.39
C PHE A 132 2.09 -10.21 -8.58
N GLU A 133 2.54 -11.15 -9.45
CA GLU A 133 3.95 -11.28 -9.83
C GLU A 133 4.35 -10.30 -10.94
N SER A 134 3.48 -10.05 -11.89
CA SER A 134 3.79 -9.14 -13.01
C SER A 134 4.12 -7.71 -12.54
N VAL A 135 3.55 -7.26 -11.43
CA VAL A 135 3.88 -5.96 -10.81
C VAL A 135 5.35 -5.85 -10.40
N LEU A 136 6.03 -6.96 -10.13
CA LEU A 136 7.44 -6.96 -9.76
C LEU A 136 8.34 -6.44 -10.88
N ILE A 137 7.97 -6.69 -12.16
CA ILE A 137 8.76 -6.29 -13.31
C ILE A 137 8.88 -4.76 -13.44
N PRO A 138 7.78 -3.99 -13.55
CA PRO A 138 7.88 -2.53 -13.61
C PRO A 138 8.48 -1.94 -12.33
N MET A 139 8.22 -2.51 -11.15
CA MET A 139 8.82 -2.05 -9.91
C MET A 139 10.33 -2.29 -9.85
N PHE A 140 10.81 -3.45 -10.30
CA PHE A 140 12.23 -3.74 -10.42
C PHE A 140 12.94 -2.71 -11.32
N LEU A 141 12.33 -2.37 -12.45
CA LEU A 141 12.85 -1.35 -13.38
C LEU A 141 12.83 0.04 -12.73
N ILE A 142 11.74 0.43 -12.05
CA ILE A 142 11.61 1.73 -11.38
C ILE A 142 12.67 1.92 -10.30
N ILE A 143 12.96 0.89 -9.51
CA ILE A 143 13.99 0.94 -8.48
C ILE A 143 15.38 0.89 -9.10
N GLY A 144 15.62 -0.02 -10.03
CA GLY A 144 16.94 -0.29 -10.61
C GLY A 144 17.47 0.80 -11.55
N ILE A 145 16.59 1.41 -12.37
CA ILE A 145 16.99 2.43 -13.35
C ILE A 145 16.95 3.83 -12.70
N TRP A 146 15.83 4.24 -12.13
CA TRP A 146 15.59 5.60 -11.61
C TRP A 146 15.83 5.76 -10.10
N GLY A 147 16.42 4.76 -9.46
CA GLY A 147 16.83 4.85 -8.07
C GLY A 147 17.94 5.88 -7.84
N ALA A 148 18.10 6.35 -6.59
CA ALA A 148 18.91 7.52 -6.26
C ALA A 148 20.42 7.26 -6.17
N ARG A 149 20.87 6.06 -5.80
CA ARG A 149 22.28 5.72 -5.55
C ARG A 149 22.70 4.44 -6.27
N GLU A 150 24.00 4.14 -6.32
CA GLU A 150 24.51 2.90 -6.91
C GLU A 150 23.96 1.62 -6.25
N ARG A 151 23.65 1.66 -4.96
CA ARG A 151 23.01 0.56 -4.22
C ARG A 151 21.59 0.21 -4.71
N LYS A 152 21.00 1.02 -5.59
CA LYS A 152 19.68 0.78 -6.19
C LYS A 152 19.57 -0.59 -6.87
N ILE A 153 20.64 -1.05 -7.50
CA ILE A 153 20.69 -2.36 -8.17
C ILE A 153 20.53 -3.47 -7.12
N HIS A 154 21.31 -3.42 -6.06
CA HIS A 154 21.21 -4.36 -4.94
C HIS A 154 19.81 -4.36 -4.30
N ALA A 155 19.25 -3.18 -4.06
CA ALA A 155 17.91 -3.04 -3.49
C ALA A 155 16.82 -3.59 -4.43
N ALA A 156 16.94 -3.39 -5.75
CA ALA A 156 16.03 -3.95 -6.74
C ALA A 156 16.06 -5.48 -6.77
N TYR A 157 17.26 -6.08 -6.76
CA TYR A 157 17.40 -7.53 -6.68
C TYR A 157 16.88 -8.08 -5.35
N GLN A 158 17.16 -7.42 -4.24
CA GLN A 158 16.68 -7.84 -2.93
C GLN A 158 15.15 -7.82 -2.88
N PHE A 159 14.51 -6.75 -3.36
CA PHE A 159 13.05 -6.67 -3.51
C PHE A 159 12.51 -7.82 -4.36
N PHE A 160 13.06 -8.01 -5.56
CA PHE A 160 12.60 -9.01 -6.50
C PHE A 160 12.76 -10.43 -5.97
N LEU A 161 13.94 -10.79 -5.46
CA LEU A 161 14.23 -12.15 -4.99
C LEU A 161 13.43 -12.54 -3.75
N TYR A 162 13.29 -11.62 -2.75
CA TYR A 162 12.49 -11.90 -1.56
C TYR A 162 11.03 -12.16 -1.91
N THR A 163 10.45 -11.29 -2.74
CA THR A 163 9.04 -11.40 -3.11
C THR A 163 8.78 -12.60 -4.02
N LEU A 164 9.64 -12.85 -5.00
CA LEU A 164 9.53 -14.01 -5.88
C LEU A 164 9.65 -15.32 -5.11
N LEU A 165 10.63 -15.45 -4.20
CA LEU A 165 10.80 -16.67 -3.40
C LEU A 165 9.54 -16.97 -2.57
N GLY A 166 8.96 -15.95 -1.93
CA GLY A 166 7.72 -16.14 -1.18
C GLY A 166 6.55 -16.60 -2.05
N SER A 167 6.39 -15.99 -3.22
CA SER A 167 5.26 -16.27 -4.12
C SER A 167 5.33 -17.62 -4.83
N LEU A 168 6.52 -18.20 -4.98
CA LEU A 168 6.64 -19.57 -5.51
C LEU A 168 5.90 -20.60 -4.62
N PHE A 169 5.90 -20.43 -3.31
CA PHE A 169 5.12 -21.29 -2.42
C PHE A 169 3.61 -21.11 -2.61
N MET A 170 3.17 -19.89 -2.89
CA MET A 170 1.77 -19.62 -3.24
C MET A 170 1.39 -20.28 -4.56
N LEU A 171 2.26 -20.26 -5.56
CA LEU A 171 2.01 -20.95 -6.84
C LEU A 171 1.81 -22.46 -6.64
N LEU A 172 2.66 -23.07 -5.82
CA LEU A 172 2.50 -24.50 -5.50
C LEU A 172 1.16 -24.78 -4.83
N ALA A 173 0.74 -23.93 -3.89
CA ALA A 173 -0.56 -24.05 -3.25
C ALA A 173 -1.72 -23.90 -4.26
N ILE A 174 -1.65 -22.96 -5.19
CA ILE A 174 -2.64 -22.75 -6.26
C ILE A 174 -2.75 -24.00 -7.14
N LEU A 175 -1.63 -24.57 -7.56
CA LEU A 175 -1.63 -25.78 -8.37
C LEU A 175 -2.28 -26.97 -7.65
N VAL A 176 -2.00 -27.14 -6.36
CA VAL A 176 -2.63 -28.20 -5.57
C VAL A 176 -4.14 -27.98 -5.46
N ILE A 177 -4.61 -26.75 -5.21
CA ILE A 177 -6.02 -26.39 -5.19
C ILE A 177 -6.69 -26.72 -6.54
N TYR A 178 -6.06 -26.32 -7.65
CA TYR A 178 -6.57 -26.59 -8.99
C TYR A 178 -6.72 -28.08 -9.28
N PHE A 179 -5.75 -28.92 -8.89
CA PHE A 179 -5.85 -30.37 -9.07
C PHE A 179 -6.91 -31.02 -8.19
N GLU A 180 -7.27 -30.40 -7.07
CA GLU A 180 -8.29 -30.92 -6.16
C GLU A 180 -9.71 -30.49 -6.55
N VAL A 181 -9.89 -29.18 -6.84
CA VAL A 181 -11.21 -28.57 -7.10
C VAL A 181 -11.55 -28.55 -8.59
N GLY A 182 -10.55 -28.56 -9.46
CA GLY A 182 -10.70 -28.48 -10.92
C GLY A 182 -10.99 -27.08 -11.46
N SER A 183 -10.99 -26.04 -10.62
CA SER A 183 -11.25 -24.65 -11.00
C SER A 183 -10.35 -23.68 -10.23
N THR A 184 -10.09 -22.51 -10.81
CA THR A 184 -9.41 -21.38 -10.17
C THR A 184 -10.35 -20.21 -9.89
N ASP A 185 -11.61 -20.32 -10.26
CA ASP A 185 -12.63 -19.30 -10.01
C ASP A 185 -12.89 -19.12 -8.51
N TYR A 186 -12.82 -17.87 -8.05
CA TYR A 186 -12.97 -17.52 -6.64
C TYR A 186 -14.29 -18.00 -6.03
N GLN A 187 -15.41 -17.90 -6.75
CA GLN A 187 -16.72 -18.28 -6.23
C GLN A 187 -16.82 -19.80 -6.04
N VAL A 188 -16.24 -20.56 -6.98
CA VAL A 188 -16.15 -22.02 -6.87
C VAL A 188 -15.25 -22.43 -5.73
N LEU A 189 -14.11 -21.77 -5.56
CA LEU A 189 -13.14 -22.05 -4.50
C LEU A 189 -13.68 -21.71 -3.11
N ALA A 190 -14.42 -20.61 -2.97
CA ALA A 190 -15.04 -20.24 -1.69
C ALA A 190 -16.16 -21.19 -1.25
N ALA A 191 -16.79 -21.89 -2.21
CA ALA A 191 -17.81 -22.92 -1.94
C ALA A 191 -17.24 -24.33 -1.84
N ALA A 192 -15.94 -24.53 -2.11
CA ALA A 192 -15.31 -25.85 -2.11
C ALA A 192 -15.01 -26.32 -0.68
N ASP A 193 -15.32 -27.58 -0.38
CA ASP A 193 -15.01 -28.19 0.91
C ASP A 193 -13.60 -28.85 0.85
N ILE A 194 -12.60 -28.14 1.36
CA ILE A 194 -11.22 -28.60 1.45
C ILE A 194 -10.97 -29.12 2.86
N SER A 195 -10.45 -30.33 2.98
CA SER A 195 -10.18 -30.95 4.29
C SER A 195 -9.22 -30.11 5.15
N GLU A 196 -9.47 -30.02 6.46
CA GLU A 196 -8.70 -29.19 7.42
C GLU A 196 -7.18 -29.40 7.34
N THR A 197 -6.72 -30.64 7.21
CA THR A 197 -5.28 -30.93 7.08
C THR A 197 -4.67 -30.35 5.83
N ARG A 198 -5.38 -30.38 4.70
CA ARG A 198 -4.94 -29.78 3.45
C ARG A 198 -4.99 -28.25 3.52
N GLN A 199 -6.05 -27.68 4.09
CA GLN A 199 -6.12 -26.24 4.33
C GLN A 199 -4.89 -25.73 5.07
N LYS A 200 -4.41 -26.44 6.11
CA LYS A 200 -3.21 -26.02 6.88
C LYS A 200 -1.94 -25.98 6.03
N ILE A 201 -1.74 -26.95 5.14
CA ILE A 201 -0.56 -26.98 4.26
C ILE A 201 -0.65 -25.86 3.21
N LEU A 202 -1.80 -25.71 2.57
CA LEU A 202 -2.04 -24.69 1.55
C LEU A 202 -1.92 -23.29 2.13
N TRP A 203 -2.46 -23.07 3.33
CA TRP A 203 -2.38 -21.82 4.05
C TRP A 203 -0.94 -21.37 4.30
N LEU A 204 -0.03 -22.27 4.64
CA LEU A 204 1.39 -21.95 4.80
C LEU A 204 2.02 -21.46 3.50
N GLY A 205 1.63 -21.98 2.35
CA GLY A 205 2.08 -21.48 1.04
C GLY A 205 1.63 -20.03 0.78
N PHE A 206 0.36 -19.72 1.04
CA PHE A 206 -0.16 -18.35 0.94
C PHE A 206 0.49 -17.43 1.99
N PHE A 207 0.60 -17.92 3.23
CA PHE A 207 1.20 -17.15 4.32
C PHE A 207 2.62 -16.70 4.02
N LEU A 208 3.49 -17.56 3.50
CA LEU A 208 4.86 -17.18 3.15
C LEU A 208 4.90 -16.07 2.12
N SER A 209 4.06 -16.14 1.09
CA SER A 209 3.96 -15.09 0.06
C SER A 209 3.54 -13.76 0.66
N PHE A 210 2.45 -13.77 1.44
CA PHE A 210 1.90 -12.53 1.98
C PHE A 210 2.73 -11.98 3.14
N ALA A 211 3.33 -12.82 3.99
CA ALA A 211 4.21 -12.41 5.07
C ALA A 211 5.47 -11.69 4.58
N VAL A 212 6.00 -12.09 3.42
CA VAL A 212 7.10 -11.36 2.77
C VAL A 212 6.65 -9.97 2.31
N LYS A 213 5.47 -9.86 1.70
CA LYS A 213 4.98 -8.59 1.14
C LYS A 213 4.42 -7.62 2.18
N VAL A 214 3.84 -8.08 3.32
CA VAL A 214 3.28 -7.20 4.38
C VAL A 214 4.28 -6.27 5.06
N PRO A 215 5.49 -6.38 5.22
CA PRO A 215 6.54 -7.31 5.58
C PRO A 215 6.54 -7.71 7.06
N MET A 216 6.46 -8.98 7.36
CA MET A 216 6.58 -9.50 8.73
C MET A 216 8.04 -9.81 9.08
N ILE A 217 8.41 -9.72 10.33
CA ILE A 217 9.71 -10.24 10.79
C ILE A 217 9.65 -11.78 10.78
N PRO A 218 10.66 -12.45 10.19
CA PRO A 218 11.98 -11.97 9.76
C PRO A 218 12.08 -11.51 8.29
N PHE A 219 11.01 -11.50 7.52
CA PHE A 219 11.02 -11.28 6.06
C PHE A 219 11.00 -9.80 5.63
N HIS A 220 11.24 -8.87 6.54
CA HIS A 220 11.02 -7.42 6.34
C HIS A 220 12.19 -6.65 5.73
N ILE A 221 13.41 -7.22 5.65
CA ILE A 221 14.66 -6.49 5.38
C ILE A 221 14.66 -5.80 4.00
N TRP A 222 13.97 -6.36 3.02
CA TRP A 222 13.89 -5.81 1.68
C TRP A 222 13.20 -4.45 1.61
N LEU A 223 12.19 -4.20 2.47
CA LEU A 223 11.35 -3.01 2.40
C LEU A 223 12.12 -1.72 2.70
N PRO A 224 12.87 -1.57 3.83
CA PRO A 224 13.62 -0.35 4.09
C PRO A 224 14.68 -0.07 3.02
N GLU A 225 15.35 -1.09 2.50
CA GLU A 225 16.35 -0.93 1.44
C GLU A 225 15.70 -0.49 0.12
N ALA A 226 14.58 -1.12 -0.28
CA ALA A 226 13.84 -0.74 -1.48
C ALA A 226 13.35 0.71 -1.39
N HIS A 227 12.74 1.13 -0.27
CA HIS A 227 12.27 2.51 -0.08
C HIS A 227 13.37 3.56 -0.13
N VAL A 228 14.50 3.26 0.48
CA VAL A 228 15.62 4.20 0.56
C VAL A 228 16.22 4.47 -0.80
N GLU A 229 16.37 3.44 -1.62
CA GLU A 229 17.03 3.55 -2.92
C GLU A 229 16.05 3.87 -4.07
N ALA A 230 14.75 3.60 -3.91
CA ALA A 230 13.74 3.95 -4.92
C ALA A 230 13.65 5.47 -5.18
N SER A 231 13.27 5.83 -6.42
CA SER A 231 12.82 7.19 -6.75
C SER A 231 11.63 7.62 -5.87
N LEU A 232 11.29 8.91 -5.85
CA LEU A 232 10.16 9.40 -5.05
C LEU A 232 8.87 8.65 -5.41
N ALA A 233 8.52 8.63 -6.69
CA ALA A 233 7.30 7.96 -7.15
C ALA A 233 7.33 6.45 -6.86
N GLY A 234 8.49 5.78 -6.98
CA GLY A 234 8.66 4.39 -6.57
C GLY A 234 8.38 4.17 -5.08
N SER A 235 8.84 5.08 -4.21
CA SER A 235 8.57 5.00 -2.76
C SER A 235 7.08 5.26 -2.44
N ILE A 236 6.44 6.20 -3.17
CA ILE A 236 5.00 6.50 -3.02
C ILE A 236 4.15 5.28 -3.34
N ILE A 237 4.36 4.65 -4.50
CA ILE A 237 3.53 3.51 -4.93
C ILE A 237 3.79 2.27 -4.08
N LEU A 238 5.05 2.05 -3.66
CA LEU A 238 5.43 0.93 -2.80
C LEU A 238 4.73 1.04 -1.43
N ALA A 239 4.78 2.22 -0.80
CA ALA A 239 4.09 2.46 0.46
C ALA A 239 2.56 2.58 0.29
N GLY A 240 2.10 3.22 -0.79
CA GLY A 240 0.69 3.51 -1.03
C GLY A 240 -0.15 2.28 -1.31
N VAL A 241 0.29 1.43 -2.23
CA VAL A 241 -0.53 0.34 -2.78
C VAL A 241 0.11 -1.04 -2.62
N LEU A 242 1.41 -1.21 -2.90
CA LEU A 242 2.02 -2.53 -2.98
C LEU A 242 1.95 -3.34 -1.68
N LEU A 243 2.12 -2.69 -0.53
CA LEU A 243 1.99 -3.35 0.77
C LEU A 243 0.56 -3.85 1.04
N LYS A 244 -0.45 -3.20 0.45
CA LYS A 244 -1.87 -3.56 0.64
C LYS A 244 -2.29 -4.79 -0.16
N LEU A 245 -1.55 -5.13 -1.21
CA LEU A 245 -1.81 -6.34 -2.00
C LEU A 245 -1.80 -7.61 -1.14
N ALA A 246 -0.90 -7.67 -0.17
CA ALA A 246 -0.83 -8.82 0.72
C ALA A 246 -1.96 -8.86 1.75
N GLY A 247 -2.36 -7.70 2.30
CA GLY A 247 -3.53 -7.61 3.18
C GLY A 247 -4.83 -7.99 2.45
N TYR A 248 -4.99 -7.50 1.22
CA TYR A 248 -6.08 -7.91 0.33
C TYR A 248 -6.03 -9.42 0.04
N GLY A 249 -4.83 -9.96 -0.25
CA GLY A 249 -4.63 -11.40 -0.49
C GLY A 249 -4.98 -12.27 0.72
N PHE A 250 -4.62 -11.85 1.93
CA PHE A 250 -5.05 -12.55 3.15
C PHE A 250 -6.57 -12.60 3.28
N LEU A 251 -7.26 -11.46 3.07
CA LEU A 251 -8.72 -11.42 3.14
C LEU A 251 -9.37 -12.26 2.05
N ARG A 252 -8.99 -12.04 0.80
CA ARG A 252 -9.65 -12.62 -0.36
C ARG A 252 -9.39 -14.12 -0.52
N TYR A 253 -8.18 -14.59 -0.18
CA TYR A 253 -7.80 -15.97 -0.46
C TYR A 253 -7.53 -16.79 0.80
N SER A 254 -6.73 -16.29 1.77
CA SER A 254 -6.40 -17.09 2.94
C SER A 254 -7.60 -17.24 3.88
N ILE A 255 -8.31 -16.15 4.20
CA ILE A 255 -9.43 -16.19 5.14
C ILE A 255 -10.68 -16.76 4.48
N ALA A 256 -10.99 -16.36 3.23
CA ALA A 256 -12.21 -16.77 2.55
C ALA A 256 -12.18 -18.23 2.05
N ILE A 257 -11.03 -18.73 1.54
CA ILE A 257 -10.92 -20.08 0.96
C ILE A 257 -10.45 -21.12 1.98
N LEU A 258 -9.65 -20.70 2.99
CA LEU A 258 -9.04 -21.57 3.99
C LEU A 258 -9.38 -21.09 5.42
N PRO A 259 -10.69 -21.06 5.78
CA PRO A 259 -11.13 -20.48 7.06
C PRO A 259 -10.59 -21.25 8.28
N ASP A 260 -10.66 -22.58 8.28
CA ASP A 260 -10.23 -23.41 9.42
C ASP A 260 -8.74 -23.24 9.71
N ALA A 261 -7.93 -23.23 8.65
CA ALA A 261 -6.50 -23.01 8.77
C ALA A 261 -6.19 -21.57 9.24
N SER A 262 -6.96 -20.58 8.79
CA SER A 262 -6.79 -19.19 9.22
C SER A 262 -7.04 -19.03 10.71
N VAL A 263 -8.07 -19.66 11.24
CA VAL A 263 -8.35 -19.70 12.69
C VAL A 263 -7.25 -20.47 13.44
N PHE A 264 -6.83 -21.62 12.93
CA PHE A 264 -5.77 -22.43 13.55
C PHE A 264 -4.44 -21.67 13.66
N PHE A 265 -4.05 -20.91 12.63
CA PHE A 265 -2.78 -20.17 12.59
C PHE A 265 -2.88 -18.73 13.13
N THR A 266 -4.03 -18.27 13.61
CA THR A 266 -4.18 -16.94 14.24
C THR A 266 -3.15 -16.68 15.35
N PRO A 267 -2.84 -17.62 16.29
CA PRO A 267 -1.80 -17.40 17.30
C PRO A 267 -0.41 -17.15 16.70
N LEU A 268 -0.07 -17.84 15.61
CA LEU A 268 1.18 -17.63 14.88
C LEU A 268 1.25 -16.22 14.27
N VAL A 269 0.19 -15.81 13.58
CA VAL A 269 0.13 -14.47 12.96
C VAL A 269 0.19 -13.38 14.03
N TYR A 270 -0.56 -13.52 15.11
CA TYR A 270 -0.57 -12.55 16.21
C TYR A 270 0.80 -12.40 16.87
N SER A 271 1.47 -13.51 17.17
CA SER A 271 2.80 -13.47 17.78
C SER A 271 3.83 -12.80 16.88
N LEU A 272 3.86 -13.16 15.59
CA LEU A 272 4.76 -12.53 14.62
C LEU A 272 4.43 -11.05 14.36
N ALA A 273 3.15 -10.69 14.32
CA ALA A 273 2.73 -9.31 14.15
C ALA A 273 3.16 -8.45 15.35
N VAL A 274 2.94 -8.90 16.57
CA VAL A 274 3.36 -8.19 17.80
C VAL A 274 4.87 -8.03 17.85
N ILE A 275 5.64 -9.08 17.57
CA ILE A 275 7.10 -9.02 17.47
C ILE A 275 7.51 -7.98 16.43
N SER A 276 6.85 -7.99 15.25
CA SER A 276 7.13 -7.05 14.17
C SER A 276 6.84 -5.61 14.57
N ILE A 277 5.73 -5.34 15.26
CA ILE A 277 5.34 -4.00 15.73
C ILE A 277 6.40 -3.46 16.72
N ILE A 278 6.75 -4.24 17.71
CA ILE A 278 7.69 -3.82 18.77
C ILE A 278 9.10 -3.65 18.19
N TYR A 279 9.59 -4.64 17.45
CA TYR A 279 10.94 -4.61 16.89
C TYR A 279 11.09 -3.48 15.87
N SER A 280 10.14 -3.30 14.94
CA SER A 280 10.21 -2.20 13.95
C SER A 280 10.19 -0.83 14.63
N SER A 281 9.42 -0.66 15.70
CA SER A 281 9.34 0.60 16.44
C SER A 281 10.67 0.93 17.14
N PHE A 282 11.32 -0.02 17.77
CA PHE A 282 12.65 0.18 18.36
C PHE A 282 13.74 0.43 17.32
N THR A 283 13.68 -0.26 16.17
CA THR A 283 14.61 0.00 15.07
C THR A 283 14.39 1.39 14.47
N THR A 284 13.15 1.86 14.36
CA THR A 284 12.79 3.21 13.90
C THR A 284 13.41 4.29 14.77
N LEU A 285 13.35 4.15 16.09
CA LEU A 285 13.96 5.08 17.06
C LEU A 285 15.48 5.25 16.89
N ARG A 286 16.17 4.24 16.37
CA ARG A 286 17.64 4.25 16.20
C ARG A 286 18.10 4.59 14.78
N GLN A 287 17.20 4.77 13.83
CA GLN A 287 17.55 5.13 12.46
C GLN A 287 18.02 6.58 12.37
N ILE A 288 18.99 6.80 11.47
CA ILE A 288 19.57 8.11 11.18
C ILE A 288 19.18 8.65 9.79
N ASP A 289 18.62 7.81 8.94
CA ASP A 289 18.14 8.17 7.59
C ASP A 289 16.63 8.40 7.64
N LEU A 290 16.19 9.60 7.19
CA LEU A 290 14.78 10.00 7.21
C LEU A 290 13.87 9.03 6.45
N LYS A 291 14.31 8.53 5.27
CA LYS A 291 13.53 7.54 4.51
C LYS A 291 13.43 6.20 5.25
N LYS A 292 14.49 5.76 5.92
CA LYS A 292 14.46 4.52 6.72
C LYS A 292 13.51 4.62 7.91
N ILE A 293 13.43 5.77 8.56
CA ILE A 293 12.50 6.01 9.67
C ILE A 293 11.06 5.78 9.19
N ILE A 294 10.66 6.38 8.07
CA ILE A 294 9.31 6.23 7.52
C ILE A 294 9.07 4.79 7.02
N ALA A 295 10.06 4.16 6.41
CA ALA A 295 9.94 2.78 5.93
C ALA A 295 9.72 1.78 7.08
N TYR A 296 10.47 1.90 8.19
CA TYR A 296 10.27 1.04 9.37
C TYR A 296 8.96 1.34 10.10
N SER A 297 8.47 2.59 10.11
CA SER A 297 7.14 2.87 10.66
C SER A 297 6.04 2.16 9.87
N SER A 298 6.18 2.05 8.54
CA SER A 298 5.26 1.30 7.68
C SER A 298 5.23 -0.19 8.02
N VAL A 299 6.36 -0.80 8.41
CA VAL A 299 6.38 -2.19 8.92
C VAL A 299 5.48 -2.32 10.14
N GLY A 300 5.59 -1.39 11.10
CA GLY A 300 4.75 -1.38 12.31
C GLY A 300 3.25 -1.30 11.98
N HIS A 301 2.83 -0.28 11.22
CA HIS A 301 1.42 -0.07 10.87
C HIS A 301 0.82 -1.23 10.06
N MET A 302 1.56 -1.80 9.10
CA MET A 302 1.08 -2.95 8.35
C MET A 302 0.94 -4.23 9.19
N ASN A 303 1.75 -4.38 10.25
CA ASN A 303 1.56 -5.50 11.18
C ASN A 303 0.41 -5.27 12.17
N ILE A 304 0.05 -4.00 12.49
CA ILE A 304 -1.20 -3.71 13.21
C ILE A 304 -2.41 -4.13 12.37
N THR A 305 -2.41 -3.92 11.05
CA THR A 305 -3.52 -4.38 10.20
C THR A 305 -3.72 -5.89 10.27
N LEU A 306 -2.64 -6.69 10.41
CA LEU A 306 -2.77 -8.15 10.52
C LEU A 306 -3.46 -8.59 11.82
N LEU A 307 -3.26 -7.88 12.93
CA LEU A 307 -3.99 -8.19 14.17
C LEU A 307 -5.51 -8.07 13.96
N GLY A 308 -5.96 -7.04 13.23
CA GLY A 308 -7.38 -6.89 12.94
C GLY A 308 -7.88 -7.86 11.87
N LEU A 309 -7.11 -8.15 10.81
CA LEU A 309 -7.50 -9.11 9.76
C LEU A 309 -7.76 -10.51 10.33
N PHE A 310 -6.94 -10.95 11.27
CA PHE A 310 -7.05 -12.28 11.89
C PHE A 310 -7.84 -12.28 13.22
N SER A 311 -8.52 -11.16 13.54
CA SER A 311 -9.37 -11.09 14.75
C SER A 311 -10.67 -11.87 14.65
N ASN A 312 -11.05 -12.29 13.44
CA ASN A 312 -12.34 -12.94 13.18
C ASN A 312 -13.55 -12.13 13.70
N THR A 313 -13.45 -10.81 13.66
CA THR A 313 -14.50 -9.87 14.06
C THR A 313 -14.73 -8.84 12.95
N ILE A 314 -15.97 -8.43 12.75
CA ILE A 314 -16.31 -7.39 11.74
C ILE A 314 -15.50 -6.12 12.01
N GLN A 315 -15.49 -5.66 13.26
CA GLN A 315 -14.80 -4.43 13.66
C GLN A 315 -13.28 -4.49 13.37
N GLY A 316 -12.63 -5.63 13.65
CA GLY A 316 -11.21 -5.81 13.40
C GLY A 316 -10.86 -5.81 11.93
N ILE A 317 -11.65 -6.48 11.09
CA ILE A 317 -11.43 -6.54 9.64
C ILE A 317 -11.69 -5.17 9.01
N GLU A 318 -12.80 -4.52 9.31
CA GLU A 318 -13.11 -3.17 8.81
C GLU A 318 -12.06 -2.15 9.26
N GLY A 319 -11.64 -2.21 10.52
CA GLY A 319 -10.56 -1.38 11.04
C GLY A 319 -9.27 -1.58 10.27
N SER A 320 -8.93 -2.82 9.95
CA SER A 320 -7.75 -3.17 9.14
C SER A 320 -7.82 -2.61 7.73
N LEU A 321 -8.99 -2.68 7.09
CA LEU A 321 -9.21 -2.11 5.75
C LEU A 321 -9.02 -0.59 5.77
N ILE A 322 -9.66 0.11 6.71
CA ILE A 322 -9.46 1.56 6.87
C ILE A 322 -8.01 1.90 7.18
N LEU A 323 -7.34 1.13 8.05
CA LEU A 323 -5.93 1.38 8.39
C LEU A 323 -5.02 1.19 7.17
N MET A 324 -5.29 0.20 6.32
CA MET A 324 -4.56 0.03 5.06
C MET A 324 -4.74 1.23 4.14
N LEU A 325 -5.96 1.74 3.98
CA LEU A 325 -6.24 2.94 3.18
C LEU A 325 -5.60 4.18 3.79
N ALA A 326 -5.73 4.39 5.09
CA ALA A 326 -5.15 5.50 5.82
C ALA A 326 -3.62 5.54 5.70
N HIS A 327 -2.97 4.40 5.92
CA HIS A 327 -1.53 4.25 5.70
C HIS A 327 -1.15 4.51 4.24
N GLY A 328 -2.00 4.11 3.28
CA GLY A 328 -1.82 4.37 1.85
C GLY A 328 -1.85 5.85 1.47
N VAL A 329 -2.37 6.71 2.32
CA VAL A 329 -2.41 8.17 2.16
C VAL A 329 -1.29 8.85 2.95
N VAL A 330 -1.15 8.50 4.23
CA VAL A 330 -0.22 9.18 5.16
C VAL A 330 1.24 8.85 4.85
N SER A 331 1.58 7.59 4.60
CA SER A 331 2.97 7.20 4.35
C SER A 331 3.54 7.78 3.05
N PRO A 332 2.83 7.76 1.90
CA PRO A 332 3.25 8.50 0.71
C PRO A 332 3.48 9.99 0.96
N ALA A 333 2.60 10.65 1.71
CA ALA A 333 2.76 12.06 2.04
C ALA A 333 4.04 12.35 2.84
N LEU A 334 4.37 11.50 3.82
CA LEU A 334 5.62 11.60 4.56
C LEU A 334 6.84 11.39 3.65
N PHE A 335 6.79 10.44 2.71
CA PHE A 335 7.87 10.27 1.72
C PHE A 335 8.02 11.50 0.83
N ILE A 336 6.92 12.13 0.39
CA ILE A 336 6.96 13.39 -0.37
C ILE A 336 7.64 14.48 0.48
N CYS A 337 7.27 14.67 1.73
CA CYS A 337 7.89 15.65 2.63
C CYS A 337 9.40 15.43 2.78
N VAL A 338 9.85 14.18 2.93
CA VAL A 338 11.29 13.86 3.06
C VAL A 338 12.04 14.10 1.75
N VAL A 339 11.43 13.77 0.60
CA VAL A 339 12.10 13.99 -0.69
C VAL A 339 12.15 15.46 -1.06
N ILE A 340 11.16 16.26 -0.69
CA ILE A 340 11.21 17.73 -0.82
C ILE A 340 12.48 18.29 -0.14
N LEU A 341 12.85 17.79 1.04
CA LEU A 341 14.12 18.15 1.68
C LEU A 341 15.33 17.61 0.92
N TYR A 342 15.25 16.37 0.46
CA TYR A 342 16.35 15.75 -0.27
C TYR A 342 16.63 16.46 -1.60
N ASP A 343 15.63 16.90 -2.33
CA ASP A 343 15.79 17.63 -3.60
C ASP A 343 16.50 19.00 -3.40
N ARG A 344 16.33 19.60 -2.22
CA ARG A 344 16.97 20.87 -1.88
C ARG A 344 18.39 20.70 -1.31
N TYR A 345 18.58 19.72 -0.44
CA TYR A 345 19.81 19.59 0.37
C TYR A 345 20.68 18.39 0.00
N HIS A 346 20.20 17.49 -0.86
CA HIS A 346 20.88 16.28 -1.33
C HIS A 346 21.41 15.36 -0.20
N THR A 347 20.81 15.44 0.99
CA THR A 347 21.11 14.57 2.13
C THR A 347 19.83 14.02 2.75
N ARG A 348 19.88 12.81 3.32
CA ARG A 348 18.77 12.17 4.05
C ARG A 348 19.10 11.96 5.52
N LEU A 349 20.30 12.37 5.96
CA LEU A 349 20.78 12.13 7.32
C LEU A 349 20.18 13.17 8.28
N LEU A 350 19.44 12.67 9.27
CA LEU A 350 18.76 13.47 10.28
C LEU A 350 19.67 14.47 11.00
N LYS A 351 20.93 14.13 11.21
CA LYS A 351 21.88 14.98 11.93
C LYS A 351 22.11 16.37 11.32
N TYR A 352 21.87 16.52 10.02
CA TYR A 352 22.06 17.79 9.31
C TYR A 352 20.84 18.69 9.40
N TYR A 353 19.66 18.13 9.65
CA TYR A 353 18.39 18.89 9.69
C TYR A 353 18.11 19.42 11.08
N ARG A 354 17.86 20.74 11.16
CA ARG A 354 17.56 21.43 12.41
C ARG A 354 17.00 22.82 12.11
N GLY A 355 15.96 23.25 12.84
CA GLY A 355 15.44 24.62 12.74
C GLY A 355 14.73 24.93 11.42
N LEU A 356 14.19 23.95 10.71
CA LEU A 356 13.56 24.16 9.40
C LEU A 356 12.32 25.04 9.44
N THR A 357 11.66 25.19 10.58
CA THR A 357 10.49 26.06 10.75
C THR A 357 10.76 27.52 10.39
N GLN A 358 12.00 27.98 10.54
CA GLN A 358 12.40 29.36 10.27
C GLN A 358 12.45 29.65 8.75
N HIS A 359 12.81 28.68 7.92
CA HIS A 359 12.99 28.85 6.47
C HIS A 359 11.92 28.19 5.64
N MET A 360 11.30 27.14 6.15
CA MET A 360 10.28 26.35 5.46
C MET A 360 9.03 26.15 6.35
N PRO A 361 8.29 27.23 6.69
CA PRO A 361 7.15 27.13 7.60
C PRO A 361 6.02 26.30 7.04
N VAL A 362 5.70 26.40 5.74
CA VAL A 362 4.62 25.63 5.12
C VAL A 362 4.97 24.15 5.06
N TRP A 363 6.23 23.81 4.71
CA TRP A 363 6.72 22.44 4.81
C TRP A 363 6.55 21.88 6.23
N SER A 364 6.95 22.67 7.22
CA SER A 364 6.89 22.23 8.63
C SER A 364 5.45 21.97 9.10
N ILE A 365 4.48 22.78 8.69
CA ILE A 365 3.07 22.55 9.00
C ILE A 365 2.57 21.26 8.33
N MET A 366 2.86 21.08 7.04
CA MET A 366 2.44 19.87 6.32
C MET A 366 3.07 18.61 6.92
N PHE A 367 4.38 18.65 7.21
CA PHE A 367 5.07 17.53 7.83
C PHE A 367 4.53 17.24 9.24
N PHE A 368 4.16 18.26 10.02
CA PHE A 368 3.52 18.10 11.33
C PHE A 368 2.16 17.39 11.22
N LEU A 369 1.28 17.85 10.32
CA LEU A 369 -0.04 17.25 10.15
C LEU A 369 0.04 15.77 9.74
N PHE A 370 0.96 15.42 8.83
CA PHE A 370 1.15 14.02 8.44
C PHE A 370 1.85 13.18 9.53
N THR A 371 2.72 13.77 10.35
CA THR A 371 3.27 13.06 11.51
C THR A 371 2.20 12.81 12.56
N LEU A 372 1.29 13.74 12.82
CA LEU A 372 0.13 13.51 13.67
C LEU A 372 -0.77 12.40 13.11
N GLY A 373 -1.00 12.40 11.79
CA GLY A 373 -1.70 11.30 11.12
C GLY A 373 -1.03 9.95 11.31
N ASN A 374 0.31 9.89 11.21
CA ASN A 374 1.07 8.66 11.39
C ASN A 374 1.10 8.15 12.85
N ILE A 375 0.97 9.05 13.82
CA ILE A 375 0.86 8.74 15.27
C ILE A 375 -0.57 8.27 15.62
N ALA A 376 -1.51 8.35 14.69
CA ALA A 376 -2.92 8.06 14.90
C ALA A 376 -3.59 9.01 15.94
N VAL A 377 -3.39 10.31 15.77
CA VAL A 377 -4.10 11.30 16.59
C VAL A 377 -5.58 11.34 16.20
N PRO A 378 -6.53 11.50 17.15
CA PRO A 378 -7.95 11.66 16.84
C PRO A 378 -8.19 12.67 15.72
N LEU A 379 -9.23 12.44 14.90
CA LEU A 379 -9.56 13.11 13.65
C LEU A 379 -8.72 12.63 12.42
N SER A 380 -7.67 11.86 12.61
CA SER A 380 -6.95 11.23 11.49
C SER A 380 -7.54 9.87 11.12
N ALA A 381 -7.39 9.49 9.87
CA ALA A 381 -7.83 8.19 9.36
C ALA A 381 -7.16 7.01 10.08
N ASN A 382 -5.87 7.14 10.41
CA ASN A 382 -5.12 6.09 11.11
C ASN A 382 -5.72 5.82 12.51
N PHE A 383 -6.21 6.85 13.21
CA PHE A 383 -6.84 6.68 14.51
C PHE A 383 -8.06 5.76 14.43
N VAL A 384 -8.94 6.00 13.47
CA VAL A 384 -10.14 5.17 13.28
C VAL A 384 -9.71 3.72 12.98
N GLY A 385 -8.79 3.53 12.07
CA GLY A 385 -8.28 2.21 11.72
C GLY A 385 -7.63 1.48 12.89
N GLU A 386 -6.67 2.11 13.59
CA GLU A 386 -5.97 1.48 14.72
C GLU A 386 -6.92 1.19 15.89
N PHE A 387 -7.83 2.12 16.22
CA PHE A 387 -8.79 1.91 17.29
C PHE A 387 -9.71 0.70 17.01
N MET A 388 -10.26 0.61 15.81
CA MET A 388 -11.13 -0.51 15.42
C MET A 388 -10.35 -1.84 15.34
N THR A 389 -9.12 -1.84 14.81
CA THR A 389 -8.28 -3.05 14.76
C THR A 389 -7.97 -3.58 16.15
N PHE A 390 -7.58 -2.71 17.08
CA PHE A 390 -7.31 -3.13 18.45
C PHE A 390 -8.58 -3.54 19.19
N ALA A 391 -9.71 -2.87 18.96
CA ALA A 391 -10.99 -3.26 19.57
C ALA A 391 -11.41 -4.67 19.11
N GLY A 392 -11.25 -5.00 17.82
CA GLY A 392 -11.52 -6.33 17.29
C GLY A 392 -10.52 -7.38 17.78
N ALA A 393 -9.22 -7.07 17.73
CA ALA A 393 -8.17 -7.99 18.18
C ALA A 393 -8.24 -8.28 19.69
N PHE A 394 -8.67 -7.32 20.50
CA PHE A 394 -8.84 -7.49 21.96
C PHE A 394 -9.88 -8.55 22.31
N GLN A 395 -10.94 -8.66 21.51
CA GLN A 395 -11.96 -9.71 21.70
C GLN A 395 -11.37 -11.11 21.50
N GLN A 396 -10.39 -11.25 20.63
CA GLN A 396 -9.74 -12.55 20.34
C GLN A 396 -8.64 -12.89 21.35
N ASN A 397 -7.71 -11.95 21.60
CA ASN A 397 -6.61 -12.15 22.54
C ASN A 397 -6.18 -10.83 23.20
N PRO A 398 -6.65 -10.55 24.44
CA PRO A 398 -6.33 -9.31 25.12
C PRO A 398 -4.85 -9.09 25.37
N VAL A 399 -4.09 -10.14 25.72
CA VAL A 399 -2.67 -10.02 26.09
C VAL A 399 -1.82 -9.61 24.89
N LEU A 400 -1.95 -10.29 23.76
CA LEU A 400 -1.20 -9.95 22.54
C LEU A 400 -1.63 -8.61 21.98
N THR A 401 -2.91 -8.25 22.10
CA THR A 401 -3.39 -6.94 21.68
C THR A 401 -2.82 -5.80 22.54
N LEU A 402 -2.73 -5.96 23.86
CA LEU A 402 -2.08 -4.99 24.73
C LEU A 402 -0.59 -4.81 24.38
N LEU A 403 0.11 -5.91 24.10
CA LEU A 403 1.50 -5.82 23.63
C LEU A 403 1.60 -5.13 22.26
N GLY A 404 0.71 -5.40 21.34
CA GLY A 404 0.63 -4.69 20.06
C GLY A 404 0.33 -3.20 20.22
N ALA A 405 -0.54 -2.82 21.16
CA ALA A 405 -0.87 -1.43 21.48
C ALA A 405 0.32 -0.62 22.02
N LEU A 406 1.37 -1.26 22.54
CA LEU A 406 2.64 -0.57 22.83
C LEU A 406 3.22 0.09 21.57
N GLY A 407 2.93 -0.44 20.40
CA GLY A 407 3.31 0.16 19.12
C GLY A 407 2.78 1.58 18.93
N MET A 408 1.57 1.90 19.44
CA MET A 408 1.01 3.26 19.40
C MET A 408 1.85 4.24 20.23
N ILE A 409 2.27 3.82 21.43
CA ILE A 409 3.12 4.64 22.30
C ILE A 409 4.50 4.86 21.66
N LEU A 410 5.07 3.80 21.09
CA LEU A 410 6.36 3.87 20.40
C LEU A 410 6.27 4.69 19.10
N SER A 411 5.15 4.64 18.38
CA SER A 411 4.93 5.46 17.17
C SER A 411 4.87 6.94 17.51
N ALA A 412 4.21 7.31 18.61
CA ALA A 412 4.23 8.67 19.12
C ALA A 412 5.66 9.10 19.51
N ALA A 413 6.41 8.23 20.16
CA ALA A 413 7.77 8.52 20.58
C ALA A 413 8.69 8.84 19.39
N TYR A 414 8.76 7.96 18.36
CA TYR A 414 9.63 8.23 17.21
C TYR A 414 9.09 9.33 16.29
N GLY A 415 7.76 9.49 16.15
CA GLY A 415 7.17 10.52 15.30
C GLY A 415 7.41 11.93 15.86
N ILE A 416 7.13 12.17 17.14
CA ILE A 416 7.38 13.46 17.79
C ILE A 416 8.88 13.74 17.86
N TRP A 417 9.71 12.74 18.15
CA TRP A 417 11.15 12.89 18.17
C TRP A 417 11.71 13.30 16.79
N LEU A 418 11.23 12.65 15.71
CA LEU A 418 11.61 12.98 14.35
C LEU A 418 11.23 14.44 14.00
N TYR A 419 9.99 14.82 14.30
CA TYR A 419 9.50 16.17 14.04
C TYR A 419 10.31 17.22 14.81
N ASN A 420 10.50 17.03 16.10
CA ASN A 420 11.27 17.96 16.93
C ASN A 420 12.71 18.15 16.44
N ARG A 421 13.36 17.07 16.03
CA ARG A 421 14.74 17.10 15.53
C ARG A 421 14.88 17.86 14.21
N THR A 422 13.89 17.80 13.34
CA THR A 422 13.93 18.44 12.03
C THR A 422 13.40 19.88 12.06
N ALA A 423 12.28 20.11 12.74
CA ALA A 423 11.55 21.36 12.73
C ALA A 423 12.13 22.42 13.67
N PHE A 424 12.48 22.03 14.91
CA PHE A 424 12.87 22.95 15.95
C PHE A 424 14.38 23.03 16.21
N GLY A 425 14.78 24.02 17.01
CA GLY A 425 16.15 24.29 17.41
C GLY A 425 16.82 25.38 16.58
N ALA A 426 18.10 25.65 16.88
CA ALA A 426 18.88 26.62 16.11
C ALA A 426 19.13 26.07 14.69
N GLN A 427 19.12 26.97 13.71
CA GLN A 427 19.39 26.62 12.32
C GLN A 427 20.69 25.80 12.19
N SER A 428 20.65 24.78 11.37
CA SER A 428 21.84 23.98 11.05
C SER A 428 22.87 24.81 10.29
N LYS A 429 24.11 24.78 10.76
CA LYS A 429 25.24 25.45 10.08
C LYS A 429 25.62 24.76 8.75
N TYR A 430 25.13 23.57 8.52
CA TYR A 430 25.43 22.76 7.32
C TYR A 430 24.45 22.95 6.17
N LEU A 431 23.32 23.62 6.42
CA LEU A 431 22.27 23.79 5.44
C LEU A 431 22.09 25.29 5.12
N ALA A 432 22.27 25.65 3.85
CA ALA A 432 21.94 26.98 3.40
C ALA A 432 20.41 27.23 3.45
N PRO A 433 19.95 28.47 3.67
CA PRO A 433 18.54 28.80 3.57
C PRO A 433 18.02 28.51 2.17
N MET A 434 16.97 27.71 2.07
CA MET A 434 16.29 27.36 0.81
C MET A 434 14.84 27.82 0.83
N GLY A 435 14.26 28.01 -0.35
CA GLY A 435 12.84 28.35 -0.48
C GLY A 435 11.92 27.24 0.04
N ASP A 436 10.75 27.65 0.54
CA ASP A 436 9.70 26.74 1.00
C ASP A 436 9.11 25.92 -0.16
N ILE A 437 8.08 25.14 0.08
CA ILE A 437 7.45 24.27 -0.91
C ILE A 437 6.88 25.06 -2.09
N ASN A 438 7.07 24.51 -3.29
CA ASN A 438 6.53 25.05 -4.52
C ASN A 438 5.03 24.74 -4.67
N ARG A 439 4.32 25.47 -5.56
CA ARG A 439 2.89 25.22 -5.84
C ARG A 439 2.61 23.76 -6.25
N ARG A 440 3.47 23.16 -7.05
CA ARG A 440 3.33 21.76 -7.47
C ARG A 440 3.45 20.81 -6.27
N GLU A 441 4.48 20.96 -5.43
CA GLU A 441 4.69 20.17 -4.22
C GLU A 441 3.51 20.32 -3.26
N PHE A 442 3.01 21.54 -3.09
CA PHE A 442 1.82 21.79 -2.29
C PHE A 442 0.59 21.06 -2.83
N MET A 443 0.37 21.12 -4.16
CA MET A 443 -0.76 20.42 -4.81
C MET A 443 -0.66 18.90 -4.75
N THR A 444 0.51 18.31 -4.54
CA THR A 444 0.63 16.87 -4.29
C THR A 444 0.30 16.48 -2.85
N LEU A 445 0.52 17.37 -1.88
CA LEU A 445 0.27 17.11 -0.46
C LEU A 445 -1.18 17.39 -0.04
N VAL A 446 -1.82 18.42 -0.58
CA VAL A 446 -3.18 18.82 -0.19
C VAL A 446 -4.24 17.73 -0.40
N PRO A 447 -4.32 17.03 -1.53
CA PRO A 447 -5.28 15.95 -1.71
C PRO A 447 -5.10 14.81 -0.69
N LEU A 448 -3.85 14.47 -0.37
CA LEU A 448 -3.53 13.46 0.65
C LEU A 448 -3.98 13.93 2.04
N LEU A 449 -3.75 15.20 2.38
CA LEU A 449 -4.19 15.79 3.64
C LEU A 449 -5.71 15.80 3.76
N PHE A 450 -6.39 16.21 2.69
CA PHE A 450 -7.86 16.22 2.64
C PHE A 450 -8.43 14.81 2.87
N LEU A 451 -7.91 13.81 2.17
CA LEU A 451 -8.38 12.43 2.27
C LEU A 451 -8.09 11.84 3.67
N MET A 452 -6.96 12.17 4.29
CA MET A 452 -6.63 11.76 5.66
C MET A 452 -7.67 12.25 6.68
N PHE A 453 -8.07 13.52 6.59
CA PHE A 453 -9.10 14.07 7.49
C PHE A 453 -10.50 13.59 7.10
N LEU A 454 -10.81 13.47 5.83
CA LEU A 454 -12.12 12.98 5.38
C LEU A 454 -12.41 11.58 5.94
N MET A 455 -11.46 10.65 5.84
CA MET A 455 -11.60 9.31 6.42
C MET A 455 -11.62 9.31 7.95
N GLY A 456 -10.95 10.28 8.58
CA GLY A 456 -10.94 10.40 10.05
C GLY A 456 -12.21 10.99 10.65
N ILE A 457 -12.86 11.93 9.94
CA ILE A 457 -14.07 12.64 10.43
C ILE A 457 -15.34 11.92 9.98
N PHE A 458 -15.36 11.38 8.76
CA PHE A 458 -16.50 10.69 8.15
C PHE A 458 -16.15 9.24 7.75
N PRO A 459 -15.77 8.36 8.71
CA PRO A 459 -15.37 6.99 8.39
C PRO A 459 -16.50 6.17 7.76
N ASN A 460 -17.76 6.43 8.11
CA ASN A 460 -18.91 5.69 7.58
C ASN A 460 -19.02 5.76 6.06
N LEU A 461 -18.55 6.84 5.43
CA LEU A 461 -18.50 6.96 3.98
C LEU A 461 -17.72 5.81 3.32
N PHE A 462 -16.75 5.25 4.04
CA PHE A 462 -15.90 4.14 3.62
C PHE A 462 -16.35 2.81 4.22
N LEU A 463 -16.82 2.82 5.48
CA LEU A 463 -17.23 1.61 6.19
C LEU A 463 -18.54 1.02 5.64
N ASP A 464 -19.54 1.85 5.34
CA ASP A 464 -20.85 1.36 4.89
C ASP A 464 -20.75 0.46 3.63
N PRO A 465 -19.99 0.85 2.56
CA PRO A 465 -19.83 -0.03 1.40
C PRO A 465 -19.03 -1.32 1.69
N MET A 466 -18.15 -1.31 2.71
CA MET A 466 -17.35 -2.48 3.07
C MET A 466 -18.11 -3.48 3.93
N HIS A 467 -19.07 -3.01 4.72
CA HIS A 467 -19.72 -3.77 5.81
C HIS A 467 -20.31 -5.11 5.36
N LEU A 468 -21.09 -5.11 4.28
CA LEU A 468 -21.69 -6.35 3.78
C LEU A 468 -20.66 -7.34 3.25
N ALA A 469 -19.64 -6.86 2.56
CA ALA A 469 -18.60 -7.73 2.03
C ALA A 469 -17.75 -8.35 3.16
N VAL A 470 -17.52 -7.61 4.25
CA VAL A 470 -16.80 -8.11 5.43
C VAL A 470 -17.66 -9.09 6.24
N SER A 471 -18.94 -8.77 6.45
CA SER A 471 -19.85 -9.66 7.20
C SER A 471 -19.97 -11.03 6.55
N ASN A 472 -19.97 -11.09 5.21
CA ASN A 472 -20.02 -12.37 4.48
C ASN A 472 -18.76 -13.23 4.60
N LEU A 473 -17.61 -12.64 4.90
CA LEU A 473 -16.38 -13.40 5.11
C LEU A 473 -16.39 -14.15 6.46
N LEU A 474 -17.28 -13.76 7.38
CA LEU A 474 -17.34 -14.32 8.74
C LEU A 474 -18.50 -15.31 8.94
N ILE A 475 -19.37 -15.46 7.93
CA ILE A 475 -20.45 -16.46 7.89
C ILE A 475 -19.94 -17.73 7.25
#